data_1618c56733f4c57c901bcab3529e568d
#
_entry.id   1618c56733f4c57c901bcab3529e568d
#
_cell.length_a   1.000
_cell.length_b   1.000
_cell.length_c   1.000
_cell.angle_alpha   90.00
_cell.angle_beta   90.00
_cell.angle_gamma   90.00
#
_symmetry.space_group_name_H-M   'P 1'
#
loop_
_entity.id
_entity.type
_entity.pdbx_description
1 polymer ?
#
loop_
_entity_poly.entity_id
_entity_poly.type
_entity_poly.pdbx_seq_one_letter_code
_entity_poly.pdbx_strand_id
1 'polypeptide(L)'
;KRRYYGRVQQAVHEFLIMGPAVIAGDMTKPEIQHFFDVQGTVVVEAKRKDVNGQCTKKDGDCKGKEIRDSRYNDMKASMYLLGNAFRLNQVKAPDNLPTVQAAKAFFKTMDDMEKMVVKNPKTSDPAAQRKFLEALDILDRYLDLVELPPTDSGHYDKEFSTLFCETTRIK
;
A
#
# COMPACT_ATOMS: atom_id res chain seq x y z
N LYS A 1 -2.87 -14.80 -4.24
CA LYS A 1 -2.43 -13.61 -5.00
C LYS A 1 -3.61 -12.69 -5.33
N ARG A 2 -4.58 -13.11 -6.12
CA ARG A 2 -5.75 -12.29 -6.57
C ARG A 2 -6.43 -11.51 -5.45
N ARG A 3 -6.49 -12.10 -4.27
CA ARG A 3 -7.15 -11.55 -3.08
C ARG A 3 -6.55 -10.22 -2.59
N TYR A 4 -5.27 -9.98 -2.86
CA TYR A 4 -4.54 -8.83 -2.32
C TYR A 4 -4.21 -7.77 -3.37
N TYR A 5 -4.37 -8.07 -4.65
CA TYR A 5 -4.01 -7.14 -5.73
C TYR A 5 -4.76 -5.81 -5.64
N GLY A 6 -6.07 -5.84 -5.42
CA GLY A 6 -6.87 -4.62 -5.30
C GLY A 6 -6.39 -3.71 -4.17
N ARG A 7 -6.05 -4.28 -3.02
CA ARG A 7 -5.55 -3.52 -1.87
C ARG A 7 -4.19 -2.90 -2.13
N VAL A 8 -3.28 -3.65 -2.75
CA VAL A 8 -1.94 -3.12 -3.09
C VAL A 8 -2.06 -2.04 -4.15
N GLN A 9 -2.86 -2.23 -5.19
CA GLN A 9 -3.07 -1.23 -6.24
C GLN A 9 -3.69 0.06 -5.68
N GLN A 10 -4.67 -0.05 -4.78
CA GLN A 10 -5.24 1.12 -4.09
C GLN A 10 -4.18 1.81 -3.22
N ALA A 11 -3.36 1.07 -2.52
CA ALA A 11 -2.29 1.64 -1.71
C ALA A 11 -1.25 2.38 -2.57
N VAL A 12 -0.90 1.84 -3.74
CA VAL A 12 -0.01 2.52 -4.69
C VAL A 12 -0.66 3.79 -5.24
N HIS A 13 -1.95 3.75 -5.60
CA HIS A 13 -2.69 4.95 -6.00
C HIS A 13 -2.60 6.04 -4.93
N GLU A 14 -2.88 5.71 -3.68
CA GLU A 14 -2.82 6.66 -2.55
C GLU A 14 -1.40 7.18 -2.27
N PHE A 15 -0.40 6.32 -2.41
CA PHE A 15 1.01 6.73 -2.31
C PHE A 15 1.38 7.74 -3.40
N LEU A 16 0.93 7.53 -4.64
CA LEU A 16 1.23 8.42 -5.76
C LEU A 16 0.49 9.76 -5.67
N ILE A 17 -0.64 9.84 -4.97
CA ILE A 17 -1.35 11.12 -4.75
C ILE A 17 -0.45 12.15 -4.04
N MET A 18 0.43 11.72 -3.13
CA MET A 18 1.34 12.67 -2.47
C MET A 18 2.52 13.09 -3.34
N GLY A 19 2.77 12.42 -4.46
CA GLY A 19 3.92 12.65 -5.33
C GLY A 19 4.10 14.10 -5.75
N PRO A 20 3.09 14.78 -6.35
CA PRO A 20 3.21 16.19 -6.75
C PRO A 20 3.58 17.12 -5.59
N ALA A 21 3.01 16.91 -4.41
CA ALA A 21 3.30 17.70 -3.22
C ALA A 21 4.75 17.49 -2.73
N VAL A 22 5.24 16.24 -2.75
CA VAL A 22 6.64 15.92 -2.41
C VAL A 22 7.61 16.54 -3.41
N ILE A 23 7.31 16.47 -4.69
CA ILE A 23 8.15 17.05 -5.75
C ILE A 23 8.18 18.58 -5.63
N ALA A 24 7.08 19.22 -5.23
CA ALA A 24 7.05 20.64 -4.92
C ALA A 24 7.90 21.02 -3.69
N GLY A 25 8.28 20.05 -2.87
CA GLY A 25 9.20 20.20 -1.74
C GLY A 25 8.55 20.61 -0.41
N ASP A 26 7.27 20.91 -0.40
CA ASP A 26 6.54 21.32 0.80
C ASP A 26 5.93 20.12 1.53
N MET A 27 6.57 19.67 2.59
CA MET A 27 6.15 18.53 3.39
C MET A 27 4.99 18.83 4.35
N THR A 28 4.54 20.08 4.42
CA THR A 28 3.36 20.48 5.22
C THR A 28 2.03 20.23 4.50
N LYS A 29 2.08 19.84 3.24
CA LYS A 29 0.88 19.62 2.43
C LYS A 29 -0.02 18.50 2.98
N PRO A 30 -1.36 18.70 2.94
CA PRO A 30 -2.32 17.72 3.46
C PRO A 30 -2.16 16.33 2.85
N GLU A 31 -1.85 16.23 1.56
CA GLU A 31 -1.69 14.96 0.84
C GLU A 31 -0.59 14.10 1.46
N ILE A 32 0.50 14.72 1.91
CA ILE A 32 1.61 14.03 2.57
C ILE A 32 1.23 13.66 4.00
N GLN A 33 0.69 14.62 4.76
CA GLN A 33 0.34 14.42 6.16
C GLN A 33 -0.75 13.36 6.34
N HIS A 34 -1.77 13.36 5.48
CA HIS A 34 -2.85 12.37 5.54
C HIS A 34 -2.38 10.95 5.24
N PHE A 35 -1.38 10.79 4.37
CA PHE A 35 -0.85 9.47 4.07
C PHE A 35 -0.24 8.78 5.29
N PHE A 36 0.47 9.55 6.13
CA PHE A 36 1.13 9.06 7.34
C PHE A 36 0.29 9.19 8.62
N ASP A 37 -0.89 9.82 8.56
CA ASP A 37 -1.69 10.12 9.74
C ASP A 37 -2.20 8.84 10.43
N VAL A 38 -1.55 8.49 11.55
CA VAL A 38 -1.90 7.34 12.39
C VAL A 38 -3.27 7.50 13.05
N GLN A 39 -3.77 8.72 13.18
CA GLN A 39 -5.09 9.03 13.75
C GLN A 39 -6.20 9.04 12.69
N GLY A 40 -5.82 9.14 11.43
CA GLY A 40 -6.73 9.08 10.29
C GLY A 40 -7.16 7.66 9.97
N THR A 41 -8.22 7.19 10.63
CA THR A 41 -8.75 5.87 10.37
C THR A 41 -9.21 5.71 8.92
N VAL A 42 -8.57 4.81 8.20
CA VAL A 42 -9.01 4.40 6.87
C VAL A 42 -10.05 3.30 7.02
N VAL A 43 -11.25 3.58 6.59
CA VAL A 43 -12.32 2.58 6.54
C VAL A 43 -12.22 1.81 5.23
N VAL A 44 -11.69 0.60 5.30
CA VAL A 44 -11.68 -0.33 4.17
C VAL A 44 -12.92 -1.21 4.26
N GLU A 45 -13.79 -1.15 3.28
CA GLU A 45 -14.92 -2.08 3.20
C GLU A 45 -14.39 -3.48 2.86
N ALA A 46 -14.31 -4.33 3.88
CA ALA A 46 -13.98 -5.75 3.71
C ALA A 46 -15.27 -6.57 3.74
N LYS A 47 -15.90 -6.77 2.60
CA LYS A 47 -16.98 -7.76 2.50
C LYS A 47 -16.37 -9.15 2.46
N ARG A 48 -16.37 -9.85 3.58
CA ARG A 48 -16.04 -11.27 3.65
C ARG A 48 -17.30 -12.09 3.39
N LYS A 49 -17.50 -12.46 2.14
CA LYS A 49 -18.50 -13.47 1.79
C LYS A 49 -17.82 -14.82 1.65
N ASP A 50 -18.47 -15.87 2.12
CA ASP A 50 -18.06 -17.24 1.85
C ASP A 50 -18.30 -17.62 0.38
N VAL A 51 -17.95 -18.87 0.01
CA VAL A 51 -18.11 -19.37 -1.35
C VAL A 51 -19.57 -19.34 -1.83
N ASN A 52 -20.54 -19.32 -0.91
CA ASN A 52 -21.97 -19.30 -1.19
C ASN A 52 -22.55 -17.87 -1.16
N GLY A 53 -21.71 -16.85 -1.01
CA GLY A 53 -22.14 -15.46 -0.93
C GLY A 53 -22.75 -15.06 0.43
N GLN A 54 -22.63 -15.91 1.45
CA GLN A 54 -23.07 -15.66 2.80
C GLN A 54 -21.96 -15.06 3.66
N CYS A 55 -22.35 -14.27 4.65
CA CYS A 55 -21.41 -13.72 5.62
C CYS A 55 -20.89 -14.78 6.57
N THR A 56 -19.59 -14.78 6.84
CA THR A 56 -19.03 -15.64 7.87
C THR A 56 -19.53 -15.19 9.24
N LYS A 57 -19.83 -16.16 10.13
CA LYS A 57 -20.36 -15.90 11.49
C LYS A 57 -19.50 -14.95 12.35
N LYS A 58 -18.26 -14.67 11.94
CA LYS A 58 -17.36 -13.76 12.64
C LYS A 58 -17.56 -12.28 12.29
N ASP A 59 -18.22 -11.99 11.18
CA ASP A 59 -18.28 -10.64 10.61
C ASP A 59 -19.67 -9.97 10.78
N GLY A 60 -20.56 -10.52 11.63
CA GLY A 60 -21.86 -9.97 11.94
C GLY A 60 -22.79 -9.90 10.71
N ASP A 61 -23.01 -8.71 10.18
CA ASP A 61 -23.95 -8.42 9.10
C ASP A 61 -23.32 -8.20 7.72
N CYS A 62 -22.14 -8.71 7.44
CA CYS A 62 -21.36 -8.49 6.20
C CYS A 62 -20.98 -7.03 5.88
N LYS A 63 -21.22 -6.14 6.77
CA LYS A 63 -20.76 -4.76 6.68
C LYS A 63 -19.38 -4.62 7.32
N GLY A 64 -18.50 -5.60 7.11
CA GLY A 64 -17.16 -5.61 7.65
C GLY A 64 -16.37 -4.41 7.17
N LYS A 65 -16.40 -3.34 7.96
CA LYS A 65 -15.48 -2.23 7.83
C LYS A 65 -14.23 -2.61 8.57
N GLU A 66 -13.15 -2.87 7.85
CA GLU A 66 -11.85 -3.03 8.47
C GLU A 66 -11.26 -1.63 8.69
N ILE A 67 -11.11 -1.26 9.95
CA ILE A 67 -10.49 0.01 10.33
C ILE A 67 -8.97 -0.20 10.31
N ARG A 68 -8.26 0.61 9.55
CA ARG A 68 -6.79 0.69 9.54
C ARG A 68 -6.34 2.00 10.14
N ASP A 69 -5.21 1.98 10.84
CA ASP A 69 -4.70 3.14 11.57
C ASP A 69 -4.31 4.30 10.64
N SER A 70 -3.78 4.00 9.45
CA SER A 70 -3.43 4.98 8.43
C SER A 70 -3.35 4.34 7.04
N ARG A 71 -3.30 5.16 6.01
CA ARG A 71 -3.04 4.69 4.64
C ARG A 71 -1.69 4.01 4.53
N TYR A 72 -0.69 4.54 5.18
CA TYR A 72 0.64 3.97 5.22
C TYR A 72 0.66 2.59 5.89
N ASN A 73 -0.02 2.42 7.02
CA ASN A 73 -0.12 1.12 7.69
C ASN A 73 -0.93 0.09 6.88
N ASP A 74 -1.98 0.53 6.19
CA ASP A 74 -2.72 -0.36 5.27
C ASP A 74 -1.85 -0.80 4.09
N MET A 75 -1.04 0.09 3.53
CA MET A 75 -0.06 -0.24 2.49
C MET A 75 0.94 -1.28 2.97
N LYS A 76 1.51 -1.13 4.17
CA LYS A 76 2.41 -2.13 4.79
C LYS A 76 1.75 -3.50 4.84
N ALA A 77 0.57 -3.58 5.44
CA ALA A 77 -0.15 -4.84 5.59
C ALA A 77 -0.44 -5.50 4.24
N SER A 78 -0.94 -4.75 3.27
CA SER A 78 -1.31 -5.28 1.96
C SER A 78 -0.11 -5.75 1.14
N MET A 79 0.99 -5.01 1.15
CA MET A 79 2.22 -5.37 0.44
C MET A 79 2.88 -6.63 1.03
N TYR A 80 2.93 -6.77 2.35
CA TYR A 80 3.44 -7.99 2.97
C TYR A 80 2.55 -9.20 2.69
N LEU A 81 1.23 -9.06 2.73
CA LEU A 81 0.29 -10.13 2.42
C LEU A 81 0.42 -10.60 0.96
N LEU A 82 0.52 -9.65 0.03
CA LEU A 82 0.72 -9.99 -1.38
C LEU A 82 2.11 -10.62 -1.61
N GLY A 83 3.16 -10.06 -1.04
CA GLY A 83 4.53 -10.58 -1.15
C GLY A 83 4.63 -12.01 -0.66
N ASN A 84 4.01 -12.34 0.48
CA ASN A 84 3.95 -13.69 1.01
C ASN A 84 3.16 -14.67 0.12
N ALA A 85 2.19 -14.18 -0.65
CA ALA A 85 1.41 -15.00 -1.58
C ALA A 85 2.21 -15.49 -2.79
N PHE A 86 3.42 -14.96 -3.02
CA PHE A 86 4.37 -15.42 -4.05
C PHE A 86 5.28 -16.55 -3.57
N ARG A 87 5.06 -17.06 -2.38
CA ARG A 87 5.79 -18.20 -1.85
C ARG A 87 5.55 -19.45 -2.73
N LEU A 88 6.63 -19.91 -3.36
CA LEU A 88 6.65 -21.15 -4.12
C LEU A 88 7.13 -22.30 -3.22
N ASN A 89 6.40 -23.40 -3.19
CA ASN A 89 6.79 -24.69 -2.60
C ASN A 89 7.10 -24.70 -1.09
N GLN A 90 6.71 -23.70 -0.33
CA GLN A 90 6.89 -23.63 1.14
C GLN A 90 8.32 -23.84 1.67
N VAL A 91 9.33 -23.86 0.80
CA VAL A 91 10.72 -24.21 1.15
C VAL A 91 11.50 -23.04 1.73
N LYS A 92 11.15 -21.80 1.34
CA LYS A 92 11.82 -20.60 1.88
C LYS A 92 11.02 -19.98 3.01
N ALA A 93 11.71 -19.56 4.07
CA ALA A 93 11.09 -18.73 5.08
C ALA A 93 10.52 -17.45 4.44
N PRO A 94 9.36 -16.94 4.90
CA PRO A 94 8.74 -15.74 4.34
C PRO A 94 9.70 -14.55 4.21
N ASP A 95 10.57 -14.36 5.19
CA ASP A 95 11.54 -13.27 5.22
C ASP A 95 12.61 -13.32 4.11
N ASN A 96 12.82 -14.47 3.48
CA ASN A 96 13.79 -14.66 2.41
C ASN A 96 13.19 -14.57 1.00
N LEU A 97 11.89 -14.28 0.89
CA LEU A 97 11.26 -14.07 -0.41
C LEU A 97 11.70 -12.73 -1.00
N PRO A 98 12.07 -12.67 -2.30
CA PRO A 98 12.44 -11.41 -2.95
C PRO A 98 11.35 -10.35 -2.84
N THR A 99 10.08 -10.74 -2.94
CA THR A 99 8.91 -9.87 -2.79
C THR A 99 8.83 -9.27 -1.38
N VAL A 100 9.07 -10.06 -0.35
CA VAL A 100 9.07 -9.60 1.05
C VAL A 100 10.28 -8.73 1.34
N GLN A 101 11.44 -9.07 0.80
CA GLN A 101 12.65 -8.25 0.95
C GLN A 101 12.50 -6.88 0.27
N ALA A 102 11.90 -6.83 -0.92
CA ALA A 102 11.60 -5.57 -1.59
C ALA A 102 10.62 -4.72 -0.79
N ALA A 103 9.56 -5.32 -0.23
CA ALA A 103 8.64 -4.63 0.66
C ALA A 103 9.34 -4.08 1.91
N LYS A 104 10.20 -4.86 2.56
CA LYS A 104 10.98 -4.40 3.71
C LYS A 104 11.89 -3.22 3.37
N ALA A 105 12.58 -3.27 2.24
CA ALA A 105 13.43 -2.18 1.78
C ALA A 105 12.61 -0.90 1.52
N PHE A 106 11.46 -1.03 0.87
CA PHE A 106 10.55 0.09 0.65
C PHE A 106 10.11 0.72 1.97
N PHE A 107 9.63 -0.08 2.92
CA PHE A 107 9.16 0.46 4.20
C PHE A 107 10.27 1.00 5.09
N LYS A 108 11.49 0.50 4.99
CA LYS A 108 12.64 1.10 5.66
C LYS A 108 12.87 2.54 5.17
N THR A 109 12.86 2.74 3.86
CA THR A 109 13.01 4.07 3.25
C THR A 109 11.83 4.98 3.61
N MET A 110 10.60 4.45 3.59
CA MET A 110 9.40 5.19 3.94
C MET A 110 9.32 5.53 5.44
N ASP A 111 9.77 4.65 6.33
CA ASP A 111 9.85 4.94 7.77
C ASP A 111 10.84 6.09 8.05
N ASP A 112 11.94 6.15 7.32
CA ASP A 112 12.88 7.28 7.41
C ASP A 112 12.23 8.58 6.91
N MET A 113 11.50 8.53 5.81
CA MET A 113 10.74 9.68 5.31
C MET A 113 9.66 10.12 6.31
N GLU A 114 8.90 9.18 6.88
CA GLU A 114 7.87 9.48 7.88
C GLU A 114 8.44 10.27 9.06
N LYS A 115 9.60 9.86 9.58
CA LYS A 115 10.26 10.60 10.67
C LYS A 115 10.58 12.03 10.30
N MET A 116 10.95 12.29 9.04
CA MET A 116 11.25 13.64 8.56
C MET A 116 10.00 14.51 8.42
N VAL A 117 8.92 13.94 7.85
CA VAL A 117 7.74 14.71 7.45
C VAL A 117 6.68 14.83 8.53
N VAL A 118 6.59 13.88 9.47
CA VAL A 118 5.57 13.91 10.54
C VAL A 118 6.05 14.65 11.78
N LYS A 119 7.29 14.41 12.22
CA LYS A 119 7.81 15.06 13.44
C LYS A 119 8.13 16.53 13.25
N ASN A 120 8.63 16.93 12.10
CA ASN A 120 9.02 18.29 11.81
C ASN A 120 8.82 18.61 10.32
N PRO A 121 7.56 18.77 9.87
CA PRO A 121 7.27 19.05 8.48
C PRO A 121 7.87 20.42 8.09
N LYS A 122 8.63 20.41 7.00
CA LYS A 122 9.29 21.61 6.47
C LYS A 122 8.64 22.02 5.16
N THR A 123 8.62 23.33 4.89
CA THR A 123 8.17 23.89 3.61
C THR A 123 9.19 23.66 2.48
N SER A 124 10.42 23.29 2.80
CA SER A 124 11.44 22.84 1.85
C SER A 124 12.28 21.74 2.49
N ASP A 125 12.19 20.53 1.95
CA ASP A 125 12.90 19.36 2.48
C ASP A 125 13.47 18.49 1.34
N PRO A 126 14.65 18.83 0.82
CA PRO A 126 15.31 18.04 -0.23
C PRO A 126 15.66 16.62 0.19
N ALA A 127 15.89 16.39 1.49
CA ALA A 127 16.20 15.04 2.00
C ALA A 127 14.96 14.13 1.93
N ALA A 128 13.79 14.64 2.29
CA ALA A 128 12.53 13.91 2.16
C ALA A 128 12.17 13.64 0.68
N GLN A 129 12.41 14.60 -0.21
CA GLN A 129 12.25 14.39 -1.66
C GLN A 129 13.12 13.23 -2.17
N ARG A 130 14.38 13.18 -1.77
CA ARG A 130 15.28 12.07 -2.16
C ARG A 130 14.79 10.73 -1.63
N LYS A 131 14.29 10.68 -0.40
CA LYS A 131 13.71 9.47 0.17
C LYS A 131 12.49 8.99 -0.61
N PHE A 132 11.64 9.91 -1.04
CA PHE A 132 10.49 9.57 -1.88
C PHE A 132 10.90 8.98 -3.23
N LEU A 133 11.88 9.58 -3.92
CA LEU A 133 12.39 9.06 -5.19
C LEU A 133 13.05 7.69 -5.03
N GLU A 134 13.82 7.49 -3.96
CA GLU A 134 14.38 6.19 -3.61
C GLU A 134 13.27 5.16 -3.36
N ALA A 135 12.23 5.55 -2.63
CA ALA A 135 11.07 4.69 -2.38
C ALA A 135 10.33 4.31 -3.67
N LEU A 136 10.18 5.24 -4.62
CA LEU A 136 9.58 4.95 -5.93
C LEU A 136 10.35 3.85 -6.69
N ASP A 137 11.68 3.94 -6.72
CA ASP A 137 12.51 2.93 -7.40
C ASP A 137 12.38 1.55 -6.75
N ILE A 138 12.33 1.51 -5.43
CA ILE A 138 12.14 0.25 -4.68
C ILE A 138 10.71 -0.28 -4.90
N LEU A 139 9.71 0.60 -4.90
CA LEU A 139 8.33 0.22 -5.16
C LEU A 139 8.16 -0.38 -6.56
N ASP A 140 8.75 0.22 -7.59
CA ASP A 140 8.70 -0.32 -8.94
C ASP A 140 9.33 -1.71 -9.04
N ARG A 141 10.42 -1.94 -8.31
CA ARG A 141 11.03 -3.27 -8.20
C ARG A 141 10.10 -4.28 -7.51
N TYR A 142 9.41 -3.86 -6.46
CA TYR A 142 8.41 -4.70 -5.80
C TYR A 142 7.24 -5.02 -6.73
N LEU A 143 6.73 -4.02 -7.46
CA LEU A 143 5.62 -4.18 -8.40
C LEU A 143 5.97 -5.17 -9.51
N ASP A 144 7.16 -5.08 -10.07
CA ASP A 144 7.66 -6.05 -11.06
C ASP A 144 7.66 -7.48 -10.49
N LEU A 145 8.18 -7.66 -9.27
CA LEU A 145 8.20 -8.96 -8.61
C LEU A 145 6.80 -9.56 -8.32
N VAL A 146 5.80 -8.72 -8.11
CA VAL A 146 4.41 -9.17 -7.89
C VAL A 146 3.55 -9.10 -9.15
N GLU A 147 4.17 -8.89 -10.32
CA GLU A 147 3.50 -8.90 -11.62
C GLU A 147 2.45 -7.78 -11.77
N LEU A 148 2.76 -6.60 -11.25
CA LEU A 148 1.96 -5.38 -11.38
C LEU A 148 2.68 -4.34 -12.23
N PRO A 149 1.94 -3.45 -12.92
CA PRO A 149 2.52 -2.37 -13.71
C PRO A 149 3.39 -1.43 -12.86
N PRO A 150 4.42 -0.76 -13.44
CA PRO A 150 5.22 0.23 -12.75
C PRO A 150 4.40 1.49 -12.42
N THR A 151 4.93 2.31 -11.52
CA THR A 151 4.25 3.51 -10.99
C THR A 151 3.99 4.58 -12.05
N ASP A 152 4.81 4.62 -13.09
CA ASP A 152 4.70 5.61 -14.19
C ASP A 152 3.81 5.14 -15.37
N SER A 153 3.18 3.98 -15.25
CA SER A 153 2.35 3.40 -16.32
C SER A 153 1.00 4.08 -16.55
N GLY A 154 0.57 4.97 -15.66
CA GLY A 154 -0.79 5.52 -15.63
C GLY A 154 -1.85 4.56 -15.09
N HIS A 155 -1.48 3.32 -14.77
CA HIS A 155 -2.39 2.30 -14.25
C HIS A 155 -3.02 2.71 -12.91
N TYR A 156 -2.30 3.46 -12.10
CA TYR A 156 -2.70 3.86 -10.74
C TYR A 156 -3.37 5.24 -10.67
N ASP A 157 -3.71 5.86 -11.79
CA ASP A 157 -4.38 7.17 -11.84
C ASP A 157 -5.85 7.13 -11.40
N LYS A 158 -6.36 5.93 -11.12
CA LYS A 158 -7.74 5.66 -10.68
C LYS A 158 -7.77 4.91 -9.35
N GLU A 159 -8.89 4.98 -8.67
CA GLU A 159 -9.15 4.16 -7.48
C GLU A 159 -9.40 2.69 -7.83
N PHE A 160 -9.04 1.81 -6.91
CA PHE A 160 -9.21 0.37 -7.03
C PHE A 160 -10.14 -0.15 -5.92
N SER A 161 -10.97 -1.14 -6.27
CA SER A 161 -11.77 -1.85 -5.28
C SER A 161 -10.87 -2.66 -4.34
N THR A 162 -11.07 -2.47 -3.04
CA THR A 162 -10.40 -3.26 -1.99
C THR A 162 -11.22 -4.47 -1.56
N LEU A 163 -12.38 -4.68 -2.18
CA LEU A 163 -13.28 -5.78 -1.87
C LEU A 163 -12.69 -7.11 -2.34
N PHE A 164 -12.65 -8.10 -1.45
CA PHE A 164 -12.07 -9.42 -1.72
C PHE A 164 -12.71 -10.19 -2.88
N CYS A 165 -13.93 -9.86 -3.26
CA CYS A 165 -14.72 -10.59 -4.25
C CYS A 165 -14.75 -9.93 -5.63
N GLU A 166 -14.33 -8.67 -5.75
CA GLU A 166 -14.43 -7.90 -6.99
C GLU A 166 -13.14 -7.80 -7.79
N THR A 167 -12.04 -8.35 -7.26
CA THR A 167 -10.77 -8.36 -7.98
C THR A 167 -10.84 -9.26 -9.19
N THR A 168 -11.17 -8.61 -10.29
CA THR A 168 -10.75 -8.96 -11.63
C THR A 168 -11.26 -10.29 -12.18
N ARG A 169 -12.35 -10.23 -12.85
CA ARG A 169 -12.41 -10.90 -14.14
C ARG A 169 -11.42 -10.17 -15.06
N ILE A 170 -10.19 -10.63 -15.10
CA ILE A 170 -9.32 -10.36 -16.23
C ILE A 170 -10.02 -11.04 -17.42
N LYS A 171 -10.60 -10.21 -18.28
CA LYS A 171 -11.02 -10.66 -19.59
C LYS A 171 -9.78 -10.83 -20.44
#